data_0fe6ab335550bf344139efa1764d7bf9
#
_entry.id   0fe6ab335550bf344139efa1764d7bf9
#
_cell.length_a   1.000
_cell.length_b   1.000
_cell.length_c   1.000
_cell.angle_alpha   90.00
_cell.angle_beta   90.00
_cell.angle_gamma   90.00
#
_symmetry.space_group_name_H-M   'P 1'
#
loop_
_entity.id
_entity.type
_entity.pdbx_description
1 polymer ?
#
loop_
_entity_poly.entity_id
_entity_poly.type
_entity_poly.pdbx_seq_one_letter_code
_entity_poly.pdbx_strand_id
1 'polypeptide(L)'
;MKSLAPSPDSLVQPLVAAGAPAATPIAFVRAIALAYERRGLSPHRALAQAQIAPQLLQDDSARITAWQMEQISDAAMQELDDEALGWFNRRLPWGSYGMLARASISSPTLQVALARWCRHHGLLADDIALHL
;
A
#
# COMPACT_ATOMS: atom_id res chain seq x y z
N MET A 1 46.30 -3.61 5.94
CA MET A 1 45.18 -3.24 5.05
C MET A 1 44.05 -4.26 5.25
N LYS A 2 42.99 -3.90 5.99
CA LYS A 2 41.82 -4.75 6.17
C LYS A 2 40.82 -4.42 5.08
N SER A 3 40.56 -5.36 4.17
CA SER A 3 39.50 -5.30 3.19
C SER A 3 38.16 -5.37 3.92
N LEU A 4 37.37 -4.30 3.85
CA LEU A 4 35.97 -4.31 4.30
C LEU A 4 35.16 -5.08 3.24
N ALA A 5 34.62 -6.23 3.64
CA ALA A 5 33.60 -6.90 2.86
C ALA A 5 32.31 -6.03 2.80
N PRO A 6 31.62 -5.94 1.67
CA PRO A 6 30.36 -5.19 1.57
C PRO A 6 29.30 -5.84 2.44
N SER A 7 28.52 -5.01 3.15
CA SER A 7 27.36 -5.43 3.94
C SER A 7 26.32 -6.17 3.10
N PRO A 8 25.68 -7.22 3.64
CA PRO A 8 24.67 -8.01 2.90
C PRO A 8 23.38 -7.24 2.55
N ASP A 9 23.16 -6.07 3.10
CA ASP A 9 21.99 -5.21 2.80
C ASP A 9 22.07 -4.46 1.45
N SER A 10 23.19 -4.57 0.74
CA SER A 10 23.40 -3.87 -0.54
C SER A 10 22.88 -4.64 -1.77
N LEU A 11 22.25 -5.80 -1.62
CA LEU A 11 21.89 -6.68 -2.73
C LEU A 11 20.38 -6.81 -3.01
N VAL A 12 19.53 -6.05 -2.35
CA VAL A 12 18.10 -5.97 -2.70
C VAL A 12 17.81 -4.60 -3.28
N GLN A 13 18.46 -4.25 -4.36
CA GLN A 13 17.81 -3.33 -5.29
C GLN A 13 16.75 -4.15 -6.02
N PRO A 14 15.45 -3.80 -5.90
CA PRO A 14 14.46 -4.44 -6.76
C PRO A 14 14.90 -4.20 -8.19
N LEU A 15 15.02 -5.27 -8.96
CA LEU A 15 15.07 -5.19 -10.41
C LEU A 15 13.76 -4.54 -10.84
N VAL A 16 13.71 -3.21 -10.84
CA VAL A 16 12.66 -2.48 -11.53
C VAL A 16 12.88 -2.85 -12.99
N ALA A 17 12.10 -3.80 -13.47
CA ALA A 17 12.17 -4.21 -14.85
C ALA A 17 11.95 -2.95 -15.70
N ALA A 18 13.02 -2.45 -16.28
CA ALA A 18 12.94 -1.41 -17.29
C ALA A 18 11.98 -1.93 -18.36
N GLY A 19 10.74 -1.41 -18.39
CA GLY A 19 9.70 -1.86 -19.30
C GLY A 19 8.45 -2.49 -18.68
N ALA A 20 8.28 -2.51 -17.36
CA ALA A 20 6.99 -2.91 -16.78
C ALA A 20 5.88 -1.96 -17.29
N PRO A 21 4.75 -2.50 -17.82
CA PRO A 21 3.71 -1.65 -18.38
C PRO A 21 3.08 -0.76 -17.30
N ALA A 22 2.92 0.53 -17.60
CA ALA A 22 2.15 1.46 -16.79
C ALA A 22 0.66 1.23 -17.03
N ALA A 23 0.02 0.42 -16.19
CA ALA A 23 -1.37 -0.02 -16.36
C ALA A 23 -2.32 0.55 -15.30
N THR A 24 -1.79 0.96 -14.13
CA THR A 24 -2.61 1.46 -13.03
C THR A 24 -2.98 2.93 -13.26
N PRO A 25 -4.28 3.28 -13.26
CA PRO A 25 -4.71 4.66 -13.43
C PRO A 25 -4.18 5.59 -12.33
N ILE A 26 -3.80 6.81 -12.72
CA ILE A 26 -3.33 7.84 -11.79
C ILE A 26 -4.38 8.22 -10.72
N ALA A 27 -5.65 7.95 -10.98
CA ALA A 27 -6.75 8.22 -10.06
C ALA A 27 -6.54 7.60 -8.67
N PHE A 28 -5.89 6.42 -8.59
CA PHE A 28 -5.57 5.80 -7.30
C PHE A 28 -4.54 6.62 -6.52
N VAL A 29 -3.53 7.17 -7.20
CA VAL A 29 -2.53 8.04 -6.57
C VAL A 29 -3.15 9.34 -6.09
N ARG A 30 -4.09 9.91 -6.87
CA ARG A 30 -4.85 11.10 -6.45
C ARG A 30 -5.67 10.83 -5.18
N ALA A 31 -6.31 9.67 -5.10
CA ALA A 31 -7.07 9.28 -3.91
C ALA A 31 -6.17 9.19 -2.68
N ILE A 32 -4.95 8.65 -2.81
CA ILE A 32 -3.94 8.65 -1.75
C ILE A 32 -3.51 10.07 -1.41
N ALA A 33 -3.19 10.91 -2.40
CA ALA A 33 -2.81 12.31 -2.16
C ALA A 33 -3.89 13.10 -1.42
N LEU A 34 -5.16 12.87 -1.77
CA LEU A 34 -6.30 13.48 -1.08
C LEU A 34 -6.37 13.06 0.41
N ALA A 35 -5.99 11.83 0.73
CA ALA A 35 -5.93 11.38 2.12
C ALA A 35 -4.88 12.14 2.94
N TYR A 36 -3.73 12.47 2.34
CA TYR A 36 -2.73 13.36 2.96
C TYR A 36 -3.30 14.75 3.20
N GLU A 37 -3.91 15.35 2.17
CA GLU A 37 -4.48 16.69 2.24
C GLU A 37 -5.53 16.82 3.35
N ARG A 38 -6.45 15.84 3.44
CA ARG A 38 -7.48 15.79 4.48
C ARG A 38 -6.91 15.76 5.90
N ARG A 39 -5.67 15.33 6.05
CA ARG A 39 -4.95 15.28 7.34
C ARG A 39 -3.96 16.42 7.52
N GLY A 40 -3.93 17.39 6.60
CA GLY A 40 -2.99 18.51 6.62
C GLY A 40 -1.54 18.09 6.39
N LEU A 41 -1.31 16.96 5.72
CA LEU A 41 0.01 16.42 5.40
C LEU A 41 0.30 16.57 3.90
N SER A 42 1.58 16.48 3.55
CA SER A 42 2.03 16.53 2.15
C SER A 42 2.39 15.14 1.65
N PRO A 43 1.91 14.71 0.47
CA PRO A 43 2.27 13.42 -0.13
C PRO A 43 3.66 13.43 -0.78
N HIS A 44 4.43 14.53 -0.66
CA HIS A 44 5.64 14.77 -1.46
C HIS A 44 6.68 13.65 -1.29
N ARG A 45 6.90 13.20 -0.05
CA ARG A 45 7.85 12.15 0.25
C ARG A 45 7.42 10.80 -0.35
N ALA A 46 6.15 10.44 -0.21
CA ALA A 46 5.60 9.20 -0.76
C ALA A 46 5.66 9.19 -2.29
N LEU A 47 5.33 10.32 -2.94
CA LEU A 47 5.47 10.49 -4.39
C LEU A 47 6.92 10.34 -4.84
N ALA A 48 7.87 10.97 -4.14
CA ALA A 48 9.29 10.88 -4.44
C ALA A 48 9.82 9.44 -4.30
N GLN A 49 9.43 8.73 -3.24
CA GLN A 49 9.80 7.33 -3.03
C GLN A 49 9.29 6.44 -4.17
N ALA A 50 8.07 6.67 -4.64
CA ALA A 50 7.48 5.95 -5.76
C ALA A 50 7.96 6.44 -7.14
N GLN A 51 8.84 7.44 -7.19
CA GLN A 51 9.31 8.05 -8.44
C GLN A 51 8.15 8.54 -9.33
N ILE A 52 7.11 9.12 -8.70
CA ILE A 52 5.96 9.70 -9.38
C ILE A 52 6.12 11.21 -9.37
N ALA A 53 6.24 11.82 -10.57
CA ALA A 53 6.30 13.26 -10.70
C ALA A 53 4.94 13.88 -10.28
N PRO A 54 4.91 14.90 -9.41
CA PRO A 54 3.66 15.52 -8.96
C PRO A 54 2.77 16.03 -10.09
N GLN A 55 3.36 16.40 -11.21
CA GLN A 55 2.65 16.89 -12.41
C GLN A 55 1.74 15.81 -13.01
N LEU A 56 2.09 14.53 -12.87
CA LEU A 56 1.24 13.42 -13.34
C LEU A 56 -0.13 13.39 -12.66
N LEU A 57 -0.25 13.95 -11.47
CA LEU A 57 -1.54 14.05 -10.78
C LEU A 57 -2.54 14.96 -11.52
N GLN A 58 -2.10 15.78 -12.45
CA GLN A 58 -2.96 16.67 -13.25
C GLN A 58 -3.37 16.06 -14.59
N ASP A 59 -2.80 14.91 -14.97
CA ASP A 59 -3.10 14.23 -16.23
C ASP A 59 -4.05 13.05 -15.98
N ASP A 60 -5.31 13.17 -16.40
CA ASP A 60 -6.33 12.13 -16.22
C ASP A 60 -6.01 10.83 -16.99
N SER A 61 -5.22 10.93 -18.04
CA SER A 61 -4.81 9.79 -18.85
C SER A 61 -3.57 9.08 -18.32
N ALA A 62 -2.85 9.68 -17.38
CA ALA A 62 -1.62 9.15 -16.84
C ALA A 62 -1.84 7.80 -16.15
N ARG A 63 -0.84 6.95 -16.29
CA ARG A 63 -0.78 5.63 -15.67
C ARG A 63 0.57 5.42 -15.02
N ILE A 64 0.58 4.64 -13.97
CA ILE A 64 1.77 4.23 -13.24
C ILE A 64 1.98 2.73 -13.33
N THR A 65 3.19 2.29 -13.05
CA THR A 65 3.53 0.87 -12.95
C THR A 65 3.01 0.26 -11.66
N ALA A 66 2.90 -1.07 -11.61
CA ALA A 66 2.56 -1.80 -10.39
C ALA A 66 3.57 -1.52 -9.27
N TRP A 67 4.86 -1.43 -9.60
CA TRP A 67 5.90 -1.07 -8.63
C TRP A 67 5.68 0.33 -8.02
N GLN A 68 5.36 1.33 -8.86
CA GLN A 68 5.07 2.66 -8.36
C GLN A 68 3.86 2.68 -7.43
N MET A 69 2.81 1.90 -7.76
CA MET A 69 1.64 1.77 -6.90
C MET A 69 1.98 1.10 -5.57
N GLU A 70 2.80 0.06 -5.60
CA GLU A 70 3.29 -0.60 -4.38
C GLU A 70 4.07 0.38 -3.50
N GLN A 71 5.04 1.11 -4.08
CA GLN A 71 5.87 2.05 -3.31
C GLN A 71 5.07 3.18 -2.67
N ILE A 72 4.14 3.79 -3.41
CA ILE A 72 3.33 4.88 -2.85
C ILE A 72 2.34 4.36 -1.80
N SER A 73 1.80 3.15 -1.98
CA SER A 73 0.89 2.54 -1.01
C SER A 73 1.63 2.23 0.30
N ASP A 74 2.81 1.61 0.22
CA ASP A 74 3.62 1.29 1.40
C ASP A 74 3.98 2.56 2.19
N ALA A 75 4.52 3.57 1.51
CA ALA A 75 4.85 4.85 2.14
C ALA A 75 3.62 5.50 2.79
N ALA A 76 2.48 5.54 2.09
CA ALA A 76 1.27 6.17 2.58
C ALA A 76 0.65 5.42 3.76
N MET A 77 0.61 4.09 3.74
CA MET A 77 0.10 3.29 4.85
C MET A 77 0.87 3.56 6.14
N GLN A 78 2.19 3.70 6.06
CA GLN A 78 3.04 3.98 7.21
C GLN A 78 2.94 5.44 7.66
N GLU A 79 3.05 6.40 6.75
CA GLU A 79 3.03 7.83 7.09
C GLU A 79 1.67 8.30 7.63
N LEU A 80 0.57 7.75 7.10
CA LEU A 80 -0.78 8.05 7.55
C LEU A 80 -1.22 7.16 8.72
N ASP A 81 -0.44 6.13 9.05
CA ASP A 81 -0.83 5.04 9.95
C ASP A 81 -2.22 4.50 9.59
N ASP A 82 -2.39 4.15 8.30
CA ASP A 82 -3.69 3.78 7.74
C ASP A 82 -3.55 2.82 6.56
N GLU A 83 -3.73 1.53 6.81
CA GLU A 83 -3.69 0.49 5.77
C GLU A 83 -4.86 0.57 4.77
N ALA A 84 -5.89 1.38 5.07
CA ALA A 84 -6.99 1.68 4.15
C ALA A 84 -6.68 2.86 3.21
N LEU A 85 -5.49 3.47 3.28
CA LEU A 85 -5.06 4.60 2.43
C LEU A 85 -6.03 5.80 2.45
N GLY A 86 -6.78 5.97 3.53
CA GLY A 86 -7.80 7.00 3.67
C GLY A 86 -9.07 6.77 2.85
N TRP A 87 -9.28 5.56 2.32
CA TRP A 87 -10.44 5.24 1.49
C TRP A 87 -11.66 4.80 2.30
N PHE A 88 -11.47 4.46 3.58
CA PHE A 88 -12.54 4.07 4.49
C PHE A 88 -12.96 5.22 5.42
N ASN A 89 -14.14 5.13 5.99
CA ASN A 89 -14.67 6.11 6.95
C ASN A 89 -13.82 6.20 8.21
N ARG A 90 -13.18 5.11 8.58
CA ARG A 90 -12.27 5.03 9.73
C ARG A 90 -10.91 4.54 9.30
N ARG A 91 -9.90 5.02 10.01
CA ARG A 91 -8.52 4.60 9.82
C ARG A 91 -8.33 3.16 10.25
N LEU A 92 -7.58 2.39 9.45
CA LEU A 92 -7.03 1.09 9.82
C LEU A 92 -5.56 1.26 10.20
N PRO A 93 -5.22 1.28 11.50
CA PRO A 93 -3.83 1.44 11.92
C PRO A 93 -2.91 0.41 11.30
N TRP A 94 -1.64 0.79 11.09
CA TRP A 94 -0.61 -0.11 10.57
C TRP A 94 -0.57 -1.42 11.35
N GLY A 95 -0.60 -2.55 10.64
CA GLY A 95 -0.65 -3.89 11.24
C GLY A 95 -2.06 -4.51 11.34
N SER A 96 -3.12 -3.78 10.99
CA SER A 96 -4.50 -4.29 11.02
C SER A 96 -4.69 -5.52 10.16
N TYR A 97 -4.22 -5.51 8.91
CA TYR A 97 -4.29 -6.67 8.01
C TYR A 97 -3.35 -7.80 8.45
N GLY A 98 -2.20 -7.47 9.01
CA GLY A 98 -1.32 -8.46 9.63
C GLY A 98 -1.99 -9.18 10.82
N MET A 99 -2.80 -8.48 11.59
CA MET A 99 -3.60 -9.06 12.67
C MET A 99 -4.69 -9.99 12.09
N LEU A 100 -5.41 -9.56 11.05
CA LEU A 100 -6.40 -10.41 10.36
C LEU A 100 -5.76 -11.68 9.81
N ALA A 101 -4.60 -11.56 9.19
CA ALA A 101 -3.88 -12.72 8.66
C ALA A 101 -3.52 -13.70 9.79
N ARG A 102 -2.97 -13.23 10.89
CA ARG A 102 -2.65 -14.07 12.05
C ARG A 102 -3.88 -14.73 12.66
N ALA A 103 -5.00 -14.04 12.73
CA ALA A 103 -6.26 -14.61 13.23
C ALA A 103 -6.81 -15.71 12.31
N SER A 104 -6.44 -15.73 11.05
CA SER A 104 -6.92 -16.67 10.05
C SER A 104 -5.98 -17.85 9.80
N ILE A 105 -4.66 -17.69 10.02
CA ILE A 105 -3.62 -18.66 9.63
C ILE A 105 -3.73 -20.00 10.36
N SER A 106 -4.29 -20.02 11.57
CA SER A 106 -4.49 -21.24 12.36
C SER A 106 -5.76 -22.01 11.98
N SER A 107 -6.42 -21.65 10.90
CA SER A 107 -7.64 -22.30 10.45
C SER A 107 -7.35 -23.66 9.82
N PRO A 108 -8.21 -24.68 10.04
CA PRO A 108 -7.95 -26.02 9.54
C PRO A 108 -8.07 -26.13 8.00
N THR A 109 -8.79 -25.22 7.35
CA THR A 109 -8.97 -25.19 5.91
C THR A 109 -8.94 -23.75 5.40
N LEU A 110 -8.65 -23.58 4.09
CA LEU A 110 -8.70 -22.27 3.44
C LEU A 110 -10.10 -21.66 3.52
N GLN A 111 -11.15 -22.45 3.34
CA GLN A 111 -12.52 -21.97 3.46
C GLN A 111 -12.79 -21.35 4.83
N VAL A 112 -12.38 -22.00 5.91
CA VAL A 112 -12.53 -21.47 7.27
C VAL A 112 -11.66 -20.23 7.47
N ALA A 113 -10.46 -20.19 6.90
CA ALA A 113 -9.58 -19.02 6.96
C ALA A 113 -10.23 -17.80 6.28
N LEU A 114 -10.77 -17.98 5.09
CA LEU A 114 -11.45 -16.91 4.36
C LEU A 114 -12.73 -16.44 5.06
N ALA A 115 -13.53 -17.37 5.58
CA ALA A 115 -14.73 -17.01 6.34
C ALA A 115 -14.40 -16.20 7.60
N ARG A 116 -13.32 -16.58 8.31
CA ARG A 116 -12.80 -15.79 9.44
C ARG A 116 -12.33 -14.42 9.02
N TRP A 117 -11.57 -14.34 7.93
CA TRP A 117 -11.10 -13.07 7.37
C TRP A 117 -12.26 -12.12 7.08
N CYS A 118 -13.26 -12.57 6.33
CA CYS A 118 -14.43 -11.76 5.99
C CYS A 118 -15.16 -11.27 7.25
N ARG A 119 -15.38 -12.15 8.22
CA ARG A 119 -16.04 -11.79 9.48
C ARG A 119 -15.24 -10.77 10.29
N HIS A 120 -13.94 -10.98 10.44
CA HIS A 120 -13.08 -10.09 11.23
C HIS A 120 -12.85 -8.76 10.54
N HIS A 121 -12.80 -8.74 9.20
CA HIS A 121 -12.72 -7.50 8.44
C HIS A 121 -13.91 -6.60 8.74
N GLY A 122 -15.13 -7.13 8.79
CA GLY A 122 -16.32 -6.38 9.16
C GLY A 122 -16.32 -5.80 10.58
N LEU A 123 -15.44 -6.30 11.48
CA LEU A 123 -15.24 -5.69 12.80
C LEU A 123 -14.28 -4.47 12.74
N LEU A 124 -13.42 -4.42 11.73
CA LEU A 124 -12.46 -3.33 11.56
C LEU A 124 -13.02 -2.20 10.70
N ALA A 125 -13.74 -2.54 9.64
CA ALA A 125 -14.32 -1.58 8.69
C ALA A 125 -15.63 -2.11 8.14
N ASP A 126 -16.62 -1.25 8.06
CA ASP A 126 -17.97 -1.51 7.56
C ASP A 126 -18.23 -0.91 6.16
N ASP A 127 -17.25 -0.19 5.62
CA ASP A 127 -17.30 0.41 4.28
C ASP A 127 -17.40 -0.64 3.16
N ILE A 128 -16.86 -1.84 3.39
CA ILE A 128 -16.87 -2.96 2.45
C ILE A 128 -17.37 -4.22 3.14
N ALA A 129 -18.45 -4.79 2.62
CA ALA A 129 -18.93 -6.10 3.04
C ALA A 129 -18.24 -7.19 2.23
N LEU A 130 -17.50 -8.07 2.91
CA LEU A 130 -16.85 -9.23 2.31
C LEU A 130 -17.72 -10.48 2.54
N HIS A 131 -18.05 -11.17 1.45
CA HIS A 131 -18.82 -12.40 1.45
C HIS A 131 -18.03 -13.52 0.78
N LEU A 132 -18.21 -14.76 1.31
CA LEU A 132 -17.62 -15.97 0.75
C LEU A 132 -18.72 -16.85 0.16
#